data_47d81375333b51396b2edd733dfce018
#
_entry.id   47d81375333b51396b2edd733dfce018
#
_cell.length_a   1.000
_cell.length_b   1.000
_cell.length_c   1.000
_cell.angle_alpha   90.00
_cell.angle_beta   90.00
_cell.angle_gamma   90.00
#
_symmetry.space_group_name_H-M   'P 1'
#
loop_
_entity.id
_entity.type
_entity.pdbx_description
1 polymer ?
#
loop_
_entity_poly.entity_id
_entity_poly.type
_entity_poly.pdbx_seq_one_letter_code
_entity_poly.pdbx_strand_id
1 'polypeptide(L)'
;MEVCIVKPDRIFFKEEAEELLLPTSTGYIGILKEHAPLVTGLDNGVLAVRQGTSWKILALLGGFGVIKEDRVNILCRDIEDAAEIDVEEAQRRVAEVRTGMEKAESRKIYIENQLTFDREQARIEAHTMWKNSAGGSPTFGG
;
A
#
# COMPACT_ATOMS: atom_id res chain seq x y z
N MET A 1 6.22 16.36 -8.98
CA MET A 1 6.21 15.15 -9.83
C MET A 1 4.80 14.65 -10.05
N GLU A 2 4.52 14.17 -11.24
CA GLU A 2 3.23 13.56 -11.53
C GLU A 2 3.20 12.11 -11.04
N VAL A 3 2.20 11.76 -10.26
CA VAL A 3 2.02 10.42 -9.72
C VAL A 3 0.77 9.79 -10.32
N CYS A 4 0.94 8.64 -10.94
CA CYS A 4 -0.17 7.87 -11.51
C CYS A 4 -0.16 6.46 -10.90
N ILE A 5 -1.24 6.11 -10.22
CA ILE A 5 -1.41 4.79 -9.60
C ILE A 5 -2.54 4.07 -10.32
N VAL A 6 -2.22 2.90 -10.88
CA VAL A 6 -3.14 2.14 -11.74
C VAL A 6 -3.46 0.78 -11.12
N LYS A 7 -4.74 0.49 -10.99
CA LYS A 7 -5.29 -0.82 -10.65
C LYS A 7 -5.59 -1.57 -11.95
N PRO A 8 -5.81 -2.90 -11.91
CA PRO A 8 -6.12 -3.65 -13.12
C PRO A 8 -7.34 -3.14 -13.92
N ASP A 9 -8.31 -2.56 -13.26
CA ASP A 9 -9.56 -2.11 -13.89
C ASP A 9 -9.65 -0.61 -14.12
N ARG A 10 -8.76 0.20 -13.52
CA ARG A 10 -8.86 1.67 -13.63
C ARG A 10 -7.64 2.40 -13.07
N ILE A 11 -7.55 3.69 -13.40
CA ILE A 11 -6.63 4.62 -12.74
C ILE A 11 -7.24 4.98 -11.38
N PHE A 12 -6.49 4.74 -10.32
CA PHE A 12 -6.91 5.05 -8.95
C PHE A 12 -6.56 6.49 -8.55
N PHE A 13 -5.39 6.96 -8.95
CA PHE A 13 -4.86 8.26 -8.55
C PHE A 13 -4.00 8.83 -9.66
N LYS A 14 -4.18 10.10 -10.01
CA LYS A 14 -3.35 10.78 -10.99
C LYS A 14 -3.29 12.25 -10.66
N GLU A 15 -2.28 12.65 -9.89
CA GLU A 15 -2.12 14.03 -9.42
C GLU A 15 -0.65 14.36 -9.18
N GLU A 16 -0.37 15.65 -9.00
CA GLU A 16 0.94 16.13 -8.62
C GLU A 16 1.20 15.86 -7.14
N ALA A 17 2.42 15.51 -6.81
CA ALA A 17 2.84 15.28 -5.44
C ALA A 17 4.28 15.77 -5.24
N GLU A 18 4.64 16.04 -3.99
CA GLU A 18 5.98 16.49 -3.62
C GLU A 18 6.85 15.35 -3.16
N GLU A 19 6.24 14.31 -2.58
CA GLU A 19 6.97 13.18 -2.03
C GLU A 19 6.12 11.92 -2.02
N LEU A 20 6.78 10.77 -2.20
CA LEU A 20 6.17 9.44 -2.05
C LEU A 20 7.01 8.60 -1.12
N LEU A 21 6.35 7.77 -0.32
CA LEU A 21 7.00 6.69 0.42
C LEU A 21 6.46 5.37 -0.11
N LEU A 22 7.36 4.52 -0.60
CA LEU A 22 7.02 3.26 -1.26
C LEU A 22 7.53 2.07 -0.47
N PRO A 23 6.71 1.02 -0.26
CA PRO A 23 7.15 -0.20 0.41
C PRO A 23 7.89 -1.10 -0.57
N THR A 24 9.15 -1.38 -0.30
CA THR A 24 9.96 -2.30 -1.11
C THR A 24 10.42 -3.48 -0.27
N SER A 25 10.98 -4.50 -0.91
CA SER A 25 11.48 -5.70 -0.22
C SER A 25 12.60 -5.41 0.79
N THR A 26 13.30 -4.30 0.62
CA THR A 26 14.38 -3.89 1.52
C THR A 26 13.98 -2.78 2.49
N GLY A 27 12.70 -2.43 2.52
CA GLY A 27 12.18 -1.37 3.38
C GLY A 27 11.55 -0.26 2.57
N TYR A 28 11.16 0.82 3.24
CA TYR A 28 10.56 1.97 2.59
C TYR A 28 11.61 2.80 1.89
N ILE A 29 11.27 3.30 0.69
CA ILE A 29 12.09 4.28 -0.01
C ILE A 29 11.28 5.57 -0.22
N GLY A 30 11.97 6.70 -0.11
CA GLY A 30 11.37 8.02 -0.36
C GLY A 30 11.69 8.49 -1.75
N ILE A 31 10.68 8.98 -2.47
CA ILE A 31 10.84 9.56 -3.79
C ILE A 31 10.48 11.04 -3.71
N LEU A 32 11.46 11.89 -4.00
CA LEU A 32 11.28 13.34 -4.08
C LEU A 32 11.31 13.78 -5.54
N LYS A 33 10.93 15.03 -5.79
CA LYS A 33 10.99 15.61 -7.13
C LYS A 33 12.37 15.42 -7.74
N GLU A 34 12.40 15.18 -9.04
CA GLU A 34 13.64 15.00 -9.82
C GLU A 34 14.47 13.78 -9.38
N HIS A 35 13.83 12.79 -8.78
CA HIS A 35 14.51 11.54 -8.43
C HIS A 35 15.10 10.87 -9.66
N ALA A 36 16.28 10.28 -9.51
CA ALA A 36 16.92 9.51 -10.58
C ALA A 36 16.03 8.38 -11.07
N PRO A 37 16.14 7.99 -12.35
CA PRO A 37 15.34 6.89 -12.87
C PRO A 37 15.49 5.61 -12.04
N LEU A 38 14.35 4.96 -11.76
CA LEU A 38 14.30 3.75 -10.94
C LEU A 38 13.13 2.88 -11.36
N VAL A 39 13.36 1.58 -11.43
CA VAL A 39 12.30 0.58 -11.54
C VAL A 39 12.41 -0.31 -10.30
N THR A 40 11.32 -0.45 -9.57
CA THR A 40 11.34 -1.23 -8.32
C THR A 40 10.07 -2.06 -8.17
N GLY A 41 10.22 -3.26 -7.61
CA GLY A 41 9.09 -4.03 -7.12
C GLY A 41 8.56 -3.42 -5.84
N LEU A 42 7.25 -3.53 -5.63
CA LEU A 42 6.57 -3.02 -4.45
C LEU A 42 5.94 -4.17 -3.69
N ASP A 43 6.15 -4.17 -2.38
CA ASP A 43 5.54 -5.15 -1.48
C ASP A 43 4.13 -4.71 -1.06
N ASN A 44 3.39 -5.63 -0.47
CA ASN A 44 2.16 -5.29 0.23
C ASN A 44 2.52 -4.41 1.43
N GLY A 45 1.75 -3.37 1.65
CA GLY A 45 2.02 -2.46 2.77
C GLY A 45 1.39 -1.11 2.59
N VAL A 46 2.08 -0.10 3.06
CA VAL A 46 1.59 1.28 3.06
C VAL A 46 2.33 2.11 2.02
N LEU A 47 1.57 2.80 1.18
CA LEU A 47 2.08 3.82 0.28
C LEU A 47 1.60 5.17 0.78
N ALA A 48 2.51 6.14 0.90
CA ALA A 48 2.15 7.47 1.37
C ALA A 48 2.51 8.52 0.32
N VAL A 49 1.60 9.46 0.10
CA VAL A 49 1.73 10.53 -0.89
C VAL A 49 1.62 11.87 -0.17
N ARG A 50 2.62 12.73 -0.33
CA ARG A 50 2.55 14.08 0.22
C ARG A 50 2.19 15.09 -0.86
N GLN A 51 1.14 15.86 -0.59
CA GLN A 51 0.69 16.97 -1.43
C GLN A 51 0.66 18.23 -0.55
N GLY A 52 1.61 19.13 -0.78
CA GLY A 52 1.80 20.25 0.12
C GLY A 52 2.22 19.80 1.50
N THR A 53 1.41 20.12 2.52
CA THR A 53 1.63 19.71 3.90
C THR A 53 0.78 18.48 4.30
N SER A 54 -0.05 17.99 3.39
CA SER A 54 -0.97 16.87 3.66
C SER A 54 -0.40 15.56 3.16
N TRP A 55 -0.59 14.50 3.94
CA TRP A 55 -0.23 13.15 3.59
C TRP A 55 -1.47 12.31 3.35
N LYS A 56 -1.48 11.61 2.22
CA LYS A 56 -2.49 10.60 1.90
C LYS A 56 -1.89 9.23 2.15
N ILE A 57 -2.57 8.42 2.94
CA ILE A 57 -2.10 7.07 3.33
C ILE A 57 -2.95 6.04 2.60
N LEU A 58 -2.30 5.12 1.92
CA LEU A 58 -2.95 4.12 1.08
C LEU A 58 -2.50 2.72 1.46
N ALA A 59 -3.43 1.77 1.46
CA ALA A 59 -3.11 0.35 1.60
C ALA A 59 -2.81 -0.20 0.21
N LEU A 60 -1.60 -0.70 0.01
CA LEU A 60 -1.11 -1.20 -1.27
C LEU A 60 -0.99 -2.71 -1.26
N LEU A 61 -1.52 -3.34 -2.30
CA LEU A 61 -1.15 -4.70 -2.65
C LEU A 61 -0.18 -4.63 -3.82
N GLY A 62 0.98 -5.21 -3.64
CA GLY A 62 2.17 -5.07 -4.42
C GLY A 62 2.09 -5.03 -5.95
N GLY A 63 3.16 -4.60 -6.55
CA GLY A 63 3.26 -4.42 -7.99
C GLY A 63 4.61 -3.83 -8.35
N PHE A 64 4.61 -2.82 -9.20
CA PHE A 64 5.82 -2.17 -9.68
C PHE A 64 5.70 -0.65 -9.64
N GLY A 65 6.82 0.01 -9.36
CA GLY A 65 6.95 1.44 -9.54
C GLY A 65 8.00 1.75 -10.59
N VAL A 66 7.69 2.69 -11.47
CA VAL A 66 8.63 3.21 -12.47
C VAL A 66 8.75 4.71 -12.28
N ILE A 67 9.96 5.17 -11.97
CA ILE A 67 10.27 6.58 -11.74
C ILE A 67 11.17 7.04 -12.89
N LYS A 68 10.74 8.06 -13.63
CA LYS A 68 11.49 8.60 -14.75
C LYS A 68 10.95 9.98 -15.12
N GLU A 69 11.87 10.92 -15.39
CA GLU A 69 11.50 12.25 -15.89
C GLU A 69 10.46 12.98 -15.02
N ASP A 70 10.68 12.95 -13.72
CA ASP A 70 9.80 13.55 -12.71
C ASP A 70 8.37 13.02 -12.76
N ARG A 71 8.23 11.75 -13.15
CA ARG A 71 6.96 11.03 -13.19
C ARG A 71 7.10 9.71 -12.45
N VAL A 72 6.06 9.35 -11.71
CA VAL A 72 5.98 8.08 -11.00
C VAL A 72 4.75 7.33 -11.49
N ASN A 73 4.96 6.15 -12.06
CA ASN A 73 3.88 5.27 -12.48
C ASN A 73 3.91 4.02 -11.62
N ILE A 74 2.80 3.74 -10.96
CA ILE A 74 2.65 2.58 -10.09
C ILE A 74 1.55 1.68 -10.64
N LEU A 75 1.92 0.42 -10.88
CA LEU A 75 0.99 -0.63 -11.27
C LEU A 75 0.85 -1.57 -10.08
N CYS A 76 -0.35 -1.74 -9.56
CA CYS A 76 -0.56 -2.57 -8.38
C CYS A 76 -1.73 -3.53 -8.55
N ARG A 77 -1.77 -4.56 -7.72
CA ARG A 77 -2.88 -5.52 -7.72
C ARG A 77 -4.12 -4.91 -7.10
N ASP A 78 -3.96 -4.09 -6.06
CA ASP A 78 -5.04 -3.36 -5.46
C ASP A 78 -4.49 -2.20 -4.62
N ILE A 79 -5.33 -1.19 -4.40
CA ILE A 79 -4.99 -0.04 -3.57
C ILE A 79 -6.26 0.58 -3.02
N GLU A 80 -6.21 1.08 -1.79
CA GLU A 80 -7.37 1.60 -1.09
C GLU A 80 -6.95 2.76 -0.17
N ASP A 81 -7.78 3.79 -0.07
CA ASP A 81 -7.53 4.90 0.85
C ASP A 81 -7.71 4.43 2.30
N ALA A 82 -6.69 4.64 3.13
CA ALA A 82 -6.72 4.21 4.53
C ALA A 82 -7.89 4.81 5.31
N ALA A 83 -8.30 6.03 4.99
CA ALA A 83 -9.42 6.70 5.65
C ALA A 83 -10.76 5.98 5.41
N GLU A 84 -10.86 5.22 4.33
CA GLU A 84 -12.09 4.51 3.95
C GLU A 84 -12.11 3.06 4.43
N ILE A 85 -11.06 2.59 5.08
CA ILE A 85 -10.95 1.19 5.50
C ILE A 85 -11.77 0.93 6.77
N ASP A 86 -12.59 -0.12 6.73
CA ASP A 86 -13.24 -0.66 7.91
C ASP A 86 -12.27 -1.60 8.62
N VAL A 87 -11.57 -1.06 9.63
CA VAL A 87 -10.52 -1.80 10.33
C VAL A 87 -11.07 -2.95 11.17
N GLU A 88 -12.27 -2.82 11.70
CA GLU A 88 -12.89 -3.88 12.48
C GLU A 88 -13.21 -5.09 11.62
N GLU A 89 -13.72 -4.84 10.42
CA GLU A 89 -13.97 -5.90 9.44
C GLU A 89 -12.67 -6.57 9.01
N ALA A 90 -11.62 -5.78 8.76
CA ALA A 90 -10.31 -6.31 8.37
C ALA A 90 -9.72 -7.20 9.48
N GLN A 91 -9.82 -6.77 10.74
CA GLN A 91 -9.34 -7.55 11.89
C GLN A 91 -10.10 -8.86 12.04
N ARG A 92 -11.41 -8.84 11.82
CA ARG A 92 -12.24 -10.05 11.85
C ARG A 92 -11.82 -11.03 10.76
N ARG A 93 -11.59 -10.54 9.54
CA ARG A 93 -11.16 -11.37 8.42
C ARG A 93 -9.79 -11.99 8.66
N VAL A 94 -8.86 -11.25 9.25
CA VAL A 94 -7.55 -11.78 9.63
C VAL A 94 -7.70 -12.96 10.58
N ALA A 95 -8.54 -12.83 11.61
CA ALA A 95 -8.77 -13.91 12.56
C ALA A 95 -9.37 -15.15 11.90
N GLU A 96 -10.35 -14.95 11.00
CA GLU A 96 -11.01 -16.04 10.28
C GLU A 96 -10.05 -16.80 9.37
N VAL A 97 -9.27 -16.07 8.55
CA VAL A 97 -8.36 -16.72 7.63
C VAL A 97 -7.16 -17.36 8.33
N ARG A 98 -6.73 -16.81 9.46
CA ARG A 98 -5.67 -17.42 10.26
C ARG A 98 -6.09 -18.81 10.74
N THR A 99 -7.32 -18.93 11.25
CA THR A 99 -7.90 -20.21 11.64
C THR A 99 -8.04 -21.13 10.43
N GLY A 100 -8.50 -20.62 9.30
CA GLY A 100 -8.62 -21.40 8.06
C GLY A 100 -7.29 -21.93 7.56
N MET A 101 -6.21 -21.16 7.67
CA MET A 101 -4.87 -21.59 7.29
C MET A 101 -4.35 -22.73 8.16
N GLU A 102 -4.59 -22.68 9.46
CA GLU A 102 -4.22 -23.75 10.39
C GLU A 102 -4.93 -25.06 10.09
N LYS A 103 -6.14 -24.98 9.52
CA LYS A 103 -6.97 -26.14 9.21
C LYS A 103 -6.99 -26.49 7.73
N ALA A 104 -6.19 -25.84 6.90
CA ALA A 104 -6.23 -26.03 5.46
C ALA A 104 -5.83 -27.46 5.07
N GLU A 105 -6.73 -28.15 4.37
CA GLU A 105 -6.52 -29.53 3.90
C GLU A 105 -5.82 -29.57 2.55
N SER A 106 -5.80 -28.45 1.82
CA SER A 106 -5.14 -28.36 0.52
C SER A 106 -4.28 -27.14 0.43
N ARG A 107 -3.25 -27.23 -0.42
CA ARG A 107 -2.35 -26.11 -0.69
C ARG A 107 -3.11 -24.93 -1.32
N LYS A 108 -4.10 -25.21 -2.17
CA LYS A 108 -4.90 -24.17 -2.81
C LYS A 108 -5.64 -23.32 -1.78
N ILE A 109 -6.31 -23.97 -0.82
CA ILE A 109 -7.02 -23.29 0.25
C ILE A 109 -6.06 -22.47 1.12
N TYR A 110 -4.92 -23.03 1.44
CA TYR A 110 -3.89 -22.32 2.20
C TYR A 110 -3.42 -21.05 1.48
N ILE A 111 -3.15 -21.14 0.18
CA ILE A 111 -2.70 -20.00 -0.62
C ILE A 111 -3.77 -18.93 -0.71
N GLU A 112 -5.03 -19.31 -0.95
CA GLU A 112 -6.15 -18.37 -1.00
C GLU A 112 -6.31 -17.61 0.31
N ASN A 113 -6.19 -18.30 1.43
CA ASN A 113 -6.24 -17.68 2.76
C ASN A 113 -5.03 -16.76 3.00
N GLN A 114 -3.84 -17.16 2.52
CA GLN A 114 -2.65 -16.33 2.65
C GLN A 114 -2.81 -15.01 1.90
N LEU A 115 -3.39 -15.04 0.69
CA LEU A 115 -3.63 -13.83 -0.09
C LEU A 115 -4.61 -12.90 0.61
N THR A 116 -5.67 -13.45 1.20
CA THR A 116 -6.62 -12.66 1.98
C THR A 116 -5.98 -12.09 3.24
N PHE A 117 -5.17 -12.89 3.93
CA PHE A 117 -4.42 -12.45 5.10
C PHE A 117 -3.53 -11.25 4.77
N ASP A 118 -2.75 -11.34 3.70
CA ASP A 118 -1.84 -10.28 3.28
C ASP A 118 -2.59 -8.99 2.95
N ARG A 119 -3.73 -9.10 2.26
CA ARG A 119 -4.58 -7.95 1.96
C ARG A 119 -5.08 -7.27 3.23
N GLU A 120 -5.65 -8.04 4.13
CA GLU A 120 -6.25 -7.47 5.33
C GLU A 120 -5.19 -6.90 6.28
N GLN A 121 -4.00 -7.50 6.34
CA GLN A 121 -2.89 -6.95 7.12
C GLN A 121 -2.43 -5.60 6.57
N ALA A 122 -2.34 -5.45 5.24
CA ALA A 122 -2.00 -4.17 4.62
C ALA A 122 -3.05 -3.10 4.95
N ARG A 123 -4.33 -3.47 4.93
CA ARG A 123 -5.44 -2.57 5.27
C ARG A 123 -5.35 -2.11 6.74
N ILE A 124 -5.09 -3.03 7.65
CA ILE A 124 -4.94 -2.71 9.09
C ILE A 124 -3.75 -1.79 9.31
N GLU A 125 -2.62 -2.10 8.71
CA GLU A 125 -1.39 -1.30 8.83
C GLU A 125 -1.61 0.12 8.32
N ALA A 126 -2.23 0.27 7.15
CA ALA A 126 -2.51 1.58 6.56
C ALA A 126 -3.47 2.39 7.43
N HIS A 127 -4.54 1.79 7.91
CA HIS A 127 -5.51 2.47 8.78
C HIS A 127 -4.85 2.92 10.10
N THR A 128 -4.04 2.07 10.71
CA THR A 128 -3.32 2.40 11.95
C THR A 128 -2.38 3.58 11.71
N MET A 129 -1.63 3.56 10.63
CA MET A 129 -0.71 4.64 10.28
C MET A 129 -1.46 5.95 10.03
N TRP A 130 -2.55 5.89 9.28
CA TRP A 130 -3.40 7.04 9.01
C TRP A 130 -3.95 7.65 10.29
N LYS A 131 -4.47 6.82 11.18
CA LYS A 131 -5.03 7.26 12.46
C LYS A 131 -3.96 7.91 13.34
N ASN A 132 -2.77 7.32 13.40
CA ASN A 132 -1.67 7.82 14.25
C ASN A 132 -1.04 9.09 13.69
N SER A 133 -1.06 9.29 12.37
CA SER A 133 -0.47 10.47 11.74
C SER A 133 -1.38 11.71 11.82
N ALA A 134 -2.69 11.52 11.98
CA ALA A 134 -3.69 12.59 12.01
C ALA A 134 -3.54 13.59 10.84
N GLY A 135 -3.22 13.07 9.65
CA GLY A 135 -3.02 13.89 8.44
C GLY A 135 -1.63 14.48 8.29
N GLY A 136 -0.77 14.32 9.29
CA GLY A 136 0.62 14.74 9.22
C GLY A 136 1.53 13.66 8.63
N SER A 137 2.83 13.80 8.85
CA SER A 137 3.82 12.86 8.35
C SER A 137 3.60 11.45 8.93
N PRO A 138 3.58 10.41 8.09
CA PRO A 138 3.40 9.05 8.59
C PRO A 138 4.61 8.60 9.41
N THR A 139 4.35 7.80 10.44
CA THR A 139 5.37 7.22 11.31
C THR A 139 5.49 5.74 11.00
N PHE A 140 6.64 5.32 10.54
CA PHE A 140 6.93 3.93 10.21
C PHE A 140 7.71 3.28 11.34
N GLY A 141 7.22 2.15 11.75
CA GLY A 141 7.85 1.31 12.73
C GLY A 141 7.78 1.91 14.13
N GLY A 142 7.95 1.25 15.06
CA GLY A 142 7.83 1.73 16.35
C GLY A 142 8.91 1.45 17.28
#